data_fedee6e5c36e79cd69c7a01b1ba571f7
#
_entry.id   fedee6e5c36e79cd69c7a01b1ba571f7
#
_cell.length_a   1.000
_cell.length_b   1.000
_cell.length_c   1.000
_cell.angle_alpha   90.00
_cell.angle_beta   90.00
_cell.angle_gamma   90.00
#
_symmetry.space_group_name_H-M   'P 1'
#
loop_
_entity.id
_entity.type
_entity.pdbx_description
1 polymer ?
#
loop_
_entity_poly.entity_id
_entity_poly.type
_entity_poly.pdbx_seq_one_letter_code
_entity_poly.pdbx_strand_id
1 'polypeptide(L)'
;IDNRVRKVLAAKFRMGLYQQPLQPINTSGLQQDLWHNAEALNRQLYENAITLARNDKQQVPIIQLANKKIAALAIGANSQTDFQRTLSKYAPIEQHTLKWADTETKFIQKTNALKKSDLVIISLHGLSRHASKGYGISAAGRNLISQLQAAGVEVIVVVFGNPYSLKFFENSPTIAVGYEDTPYAQNAMAQALFGAIGFKGRLPISAGSFKYGQGYNTQ
;
A
#
# COMPACT_ATOMS: atom_id res chain seq x y z
N ILE A 1 16.97 42.48 1.85
CA ILE A 1 17.58 41.51 2.79
C ILE A 1 17.13 41.82 4.20
N ASP A 2 17.31 43.07 4.70
CA ASP A 2 17.06 43.46 6.09
C ASP A 2 15.64 43.19 6.58
N ASN A 3 14.65 43.46 5.74
CA ASN A 3 13.26 43.22 6.08
C ASN A 3 12.94 41.74 6.35
N ARG A 4 13.63 40.82 5.64
CA ARG A 4 13.48 39.35 5.86
C ARG A 4 14.22 38.91 7.12
N VAL A 5 15.43 39.43 7.34
CA VAL A 5 16.21 39.17 8.56
C VAL A 5 15.44 39.66 9.79
N ARG A 6 14.87 40.86 9.74
CA ARG A 6 14.06 41.43 10.83
C ARG A 6 12.86 40.52 11.18
N LYS A 7 12.16 39.95 10.18
CA LYS A 7 11.05 39.02 10.42
C LYS A 7 11.52 37.75 11.15
N VAL A 8 12.65 37.17 10.73
CA VAL A 8 13.22 35.96 11.36
C VAL A 8 13.66 36.27 12.80
N LEU A 9 14.36 37.40 13.01
CA LEU A 9 14.79 37.78 14.35
C LEU A 9 13.60 38.10 15.27
N ALA A 10 12.56 38.74 14.74
CA ALA A 10 11.32 39.00 15.50
C ALA A 10 10.62 37.69 15.91
N ALA A 11 10.59 36.70 15.05
CA ALA A 11 10.07 35.37 15.39
C ALA A 11 10.88 34.71 16.49
N LYS A 12 12.22 34.70 16.36
CA LYS A 12 13.13 34.18 17.40
C LYS A 12 12.95 34.88 18.74
N PHE A 13 12.83 36.21 18.70
CA PHE A 13 12.59 37.01 19.89
C PHE A 13 11.26 36.64 20.57
N ARG A 14 10.17 36.52 19.81
CA ARG A 14 8.86 36.14 20.34
C ARG A 14 8.87 34.74 20.96
N MET A 15 9.71 33.83 20.46
CA MET A 15 9.89 32.50 21.01
C MET A 15 10.80 32.44 22.24
N GLY A 16 11.30 33.59 22.70
CA GLY A 16 12.17 33.68 23.88
C GLY A 16 13.57 33.10 23.69
N LEU A 17 14.00 32.84 22.46
CA LEU A 17 15.29 32.22 22.17
C LEU A 17 16.52 33.07 22.55
N TYR A 18 16.32 34.33 22.94
CA TYR A 18 17.38 35.24 23.41
C TYR A 18 17.59 35.17 24.93
N GLN A 19 16.64 34.59 25.67
CA GLN A 19 16.61 34.64 27.14
C GLN A 19 17.29 33.48 27.83
N GLN A 20 17.51 32.35 27.10
CA GLN A 20 18.08 31.14 27.69
C GLN A 20 19.14 30.51 26.80
N PRO A 21 20.25 29.99 27.36
CA PRO A 21 21.05 29.04 26.63
C PRO A 21 20.17 27.86 26.25
N LEU A 22 20.31 27.36 24.99
CA LEU A 22 19.60 26.20 24.54
C LEU A 22 19.87 25.04 25.53
N GLN A 23 18.89 24.72 26.35
CA GLN A 23 18.96 23.55 27.20
C GLN A 23 18.93 22.32 26.30
N PRO A 24 19.86 21.38 26.48
CA PRO A 24 19.80 20.13 25.75
C PRO A 24 18.48 19.44 26.08
N ILE A 25 17.68 19.15 25.04
CA ILE A 25 16.44 18.42 25.22
C ILE A 25 16.82 17.01 25.68
N ASN A 26 16.31 16.59 26.83
CA ASN A 26 16.45 15.20 27.24
C ASN A 26 15.65 14.33 26.28
N THR A 27 16.35 13.61 25.40
CA THR A 27 15.75 12.71 24.42
C THR A 27 15.54 11.29 24.96
N SER A 28 16.00 11.02 26.19
CA SER A 28 15.79 9.73 26.86
C SER A 28 14.29 9.53 27.09
N GLY A 29 13.72 8.49 26.50
CA GLY A 29 12.28 8.22 26.58
C GLY A 29 11.40 9.03 25.63
N LEU A 30 11.89 10.12 25.01
CA LEU A 30 11.08 10.99 24.16
C LEU A 30 10.39 10.23 23.02
N GLN A 31 11.09 9.31 22.38
CA GLN A 31 10.51 8.48 21.33
C GLN A 31 9.39 7.60 21.88
N GLN A 32 9.57 7.02 23.05
CA GLN A 32 8.57 6.18 23.70
C GLN A 32 7.32 7.00 24.10
N ASP A 33 7.52 8.20 24.65
CA ASP A 33 6.44 9.11 25.01
C ASP A 33 5.64 9.59 23.80
N LEU A 34 6.33 9.96 22.71
CA LEU A 34 5.69 10.40 21.47
C LEU A 34 4.92 9.28 20.77
N TRP A 35 5.40 8.03 20.85
CA TRP A 35 4.81 6.90 20.16
C TRP A 35 3.83 6.09 21.02
N HIS A 36 3.74 6.34 22.33
CA HIS A 36 2.95 5.55 23.27
C HIS A 36 1.48 5.37 22.82
N ASN A 37 0.86 6.40 22.27
CA ASN A 37 -0.49 6.34 21.74
C ASN A 37 -0.56 6.32 20.20
N ALA A 38 0.57 6.51 19.52
CA ALA A 38 0.60 6.67 18.07
C ALA A 38 0.29 5.35 17.33
N GLU A 39 0.64 4.21 17.91
CA GLU A 39 0.37 2.90 17.29
C GLU A 39 -1.12 2.62 17.16
N ALA A 40 -1.89 2.84 18.22
CA ALA A 40 -3.34 2.66 18.22
C ALA A 40 -4.02 3.64 17.24
N LEU A 41 -3.57 4.90 17.24
CA LEU A 41 -4.08 5.92 16.34
C LEU A 41 -3.73 5.58 14.88
N ASN A 42 -2.49 5.21 14.58
CA ASN A 42 -2.06 4.81 13.24
C ASN A 42 -2.89 3.64 12.73
N ARG A 43 -3.09 2.63 13.56
CA ARG A 43 -3.95 1.50 13.21
C ARG A 43 -5.35 1.97 12.81
N GLN A 44 -6.01 2.77 13.64
CA GLN A 44 -7.35 3.30 13.34
C GLN A 44 -7.38 4.15 12.06
N LEU A 45 -6.35 4.97 11.83
CA LEU A 45 -6.24 5.79 10.62
C LEU A 45 -6.19 4.92 9.36
N TYR A 46 -5.34 3.90 9.33
CA TYR A 46 -5.23 3.02 8.17
C TYR A 46 -6.46 2.11 7.99
N GLU A 47 -7.07 1.60 9.06
CA GLU A 47 -8.33 0.85 9.00
C GLU A 47 -9.46 1.66 8.34
N ASN A 48 -9.46 2.99 8.51
CA ASN A 48 -10.43 3.88 7.87
C ASN A 48 -9.99 4.44 6.51
N ALA A 49 -8.67 4.48 6.22
CA ALA A 49 -8.15 5.07 4.99
C ALA A 49 -8.09 4.08 3.82
N ILE A 50 -7.77 2.79 4.08
CA ILE A 50 -7.65 1.80 3.01
C ILE A 50 -8.91 1.78 2.14
N THR A 51 -8.68 1.78 0.83
CA THR A 51 -9.76 1.99 -0.14
C THR A 51 -9.84 0.83 -1.12
N LEU A 52 -11.00 0.21 -1.23
CA LEU A 52 -11.34 -0.72 -2.32
C LEU A 52 -11.84 0.12 -3.50
N ALA A 53 -10.95 0.43 -4.44
CA ALA A 53 -11.22 1.33 -5.54
C ALA A 53 -12.09 0.69 -6.65
N ARG A 54 -12.01 -0.65 -6.81
CA ARG A 54 -12.84 -1.43 -7.73
C ARG A 54 -13.04 -2.85 -7.20
N ASN A 55 -14.22 -3.43 -7.42
CA ASN A 55 -14.57 -4.80 -7.05
C ASN A 55 -15.63 -5.37 -8.00
N ASP A 56 -15.41 -5.27 -9.30
CA ASP A 56 -16.38 -5.61 -10.34
C ASP A 56 -16.79 -7.09 -10.31
N LYS A 57 -15.88 -7.96 -9.89
CA LYS A 57 -16.13 -9.40 -9.76
C LYS A 57 -16.53 -9.84 -8.35
N GLN A 58 -16.76 -8.90 -7.43
CA GLN A 58 -17.12 -9.19 -6.05
C GLN A 58 -16.15 -10.16 -5.34
N GLN A 59 -14.85 -10.05 -5.65
CA GLN A 59 -13.80 -10.93 -5.09
C GLN A 59 -13.43 -10.57 -3.64
N VAL A 60 -13.82 -9.40 -3.17
CA VAL A 60 -13.59 -8.93 -1.82
C VAL A 60 -14.93 -8.70 -1.12
N PRO A 61 -15.14 -9.29 0.08
CA PRO A 61 -14.20 -10.10 0.85
C PRO A 61 -13.92 -11.47 0.21
N ILE A 62 -12.69 -11.98 0.44
CA ILE A 62 -12.28 -13.29 -0.07
C ILE A 62 -12.98 -14.37 0.76
N ILE A 63 -13.83 -15.14 0.14
CA ILE A 63 -14.60 -16.23 0.75
C ILE A 63 -14.30 -17.56 0.06
N GLN A 64 -14.84 -18.65 0.57
CA GLN A 64 -14.70 -20.01 0.01
C GLN A 64 -13.24 -20.50 -0.07
N LEU A 65 -12.51 -20.35 1.03
CA LEU A 65 -11.08 -20.62 1.13
C LEU A 65 -10.70 -22.10 1.01
N ALA A 66 -11.60 -23.03 1.35
CA ALA A 66 -11.28 -24.44 1.57
C ALA A 66 -10.72 -25.18 0.36
N ASN A 67 -11.10 -24.77 -0.86
CA ASN A 67 -10.72 -25.46 -2.11
C ASN A 67 -10.01 -24.53 -3.10
N LYS A 68 -9.58 -23.35 -2.67
CA LYS A 68 -8.99 -22.33 -3.54
C LYS A 68 -7.48 -22.31 -3.38
N LYS A 69 -6.75 -22.51 -4.47
CA LYS A 69 -5.29 -22.32 -4.52
C LYS A 69 -4.97 -20.84 -4.58
N ILE A 70 -4.57 -20.27 -3.45
CA ILE A 70 -4.29 -18.84 -3.33
C ILE A 70 -2.78 -18.63 -3.29
N ALA A 71 -2.30 -17.70 -4.11
CA ALA A 71 -0.92 -17.22 -4.04
C ALA A 71 -0.89 -15.72 -3.74
N ALA A 72 0.15 -15.27 -3.02
CA ALA A 72 0.44 -13.86 -2.77
C ALA A 72 1.79 -13.51 -3.35
N LEU A 73 1.82 -12.53 -4.26
CA LEU A 73 3.03 -12.00 -4.87
C LEU A 73 3.27 -10.57 -4.40
N ALA A 74 4.36 -10.32 -3.68
CA ALA A 74 4.83 -8.99 -3.39
C ALA A 74 5.87 -8.54 -4.44
N ILE A 75 5.57 -7.47 -5.18
CA ILE A 75 6.50 -6.87 -6.15
C ILE A 75 7.09 -5.59 -5.53
N GLY A 76 8.41 -5.47 -5.56
CA GLY A 76 9.16 -4.36 -4.95
C GLY A 76 9.62 -4.63 -3.52
N ALA A 77 9.39 -5.84 -3.00
CA ALA A 77 9.86 -6.28 -1.70
C ALA A 77 11.13 -7.15 -1.82
N ASN A 78 12.00 -7.07 -0.81
CA ASN A 78 13.21 -7.90 -0.74
C ASN A 78 12.99 -9.23 0.00
N SER A 79 11.95 -9.32 0.81
CA SER A 79 11.58 -10.47 1.62
C SER A 79 10.07 -10.49 1.83
N GLN A 80 9.57 -11.49 2.54
CA GLN A 80 8.16 -11.56 2.93
C GLN A 80 7.73 -10.31 3.70
N THR A 81 6.63 -9.71 3.25
CA THR A 81 6.08 -8.46 3.80
C THR A 81 5.15 -8.71 4.99
N ASP A 82 4.83 -7.66 5.76
CA ASP A 82 3.81 -7.73 6.82
C ASP A 82 2.44 -8.09 6.24
N PHE A 83 2.13 -7.59 5.06
CA PHE A 83 0.93 -7.93 4.32
C PHE A 83 0.84 -9.44 4.08
N GLN A 84 1.88 -10.04 3.51
CA GLN A 84 1.93 -11.47 3.24
C GLN A 84 1.86 -12.32 4.52
N ARG A 85 2.57 -11.91 5.59
CA ARG A 85 2.48 -12.58 6.89
C ARG A 85 1.07 -12.55 7.46
N THR A 86 0.38 -11.43 7.29
CA THR A 86 -0.99 -11.28 7.80
C THR A 86 -1.99 -12.06 6.96
N LEU A 87 -1.85 -12.09 5.63
CA LEU A 87 -2.69 -12.94 4.77
C LEU A 87 -2.60 -14.42 5.17
N SER A 88 -1.42 -14.91 5.50
CA SER A 88 -1.20 -16.32 5.88
C SER A 88 -1.89 -16.73 7.19
N LYS A 89 -2.38 -15.76 7.99
CA LYS A 89 -3.19 -16.05 9.19
C LYS A 89 -4.63 -16.43 8.86
N TYR A 90 -5.10 -16.12 7.65
CA TYR A 90 -6.48 -16.36 7.22
C TYR A 90 -6.64 -17.61 6.35
N ALA A 91 -5.62 -17.95 5.57
CA ALA A 91 -5.65 -19.11 4.67
C ALA A 91 -4.25 -19.64 4.39
N PRO A 92 -4.12 -20.90 3.95
CA PRO A 92 -2.89 -21.40 3.34
C PRO A 92 -2.64 -20.65 2.03
N ILE A 93 -1.58 -19.83 1.97
CA ILE A 93 -1.27 -18.98 0.81
C ILE A 93 0.18 -19.23 0.40
N GLU A 94 0.41 -19.55 -0.86
CA GLU A 94 1.75 -19.67 -1.42
C GLU A 94 2.38 -18.28 -1.56
N GLN A 95 3.55 -18.05 -0.95
CA GLN A 95 4.17 -16.74 -0.85
C GLN A 95 5.28 -16.55 -1.88
N HIS A 96 5.24 -15.44 -2.62
CA HIS A 96 6.25 -15.09 -3.62
C HIS A 96 6.68 -13.64 -3.50
N THR A 97 7.91 -13.34 -3.89
CA THR A 97 8.46 -11.98 -3.99
C THR A 97 9.17 -11.78 -5.32
N LEU A 98 9.09 -10.56 -5.85
CA LEU A 98 9.88 -10.06 -6.96
C LEU A 98 10.36 -8.64 -6.65
N LYS A 99 11.56 -8.28 -7.11
CA LYS A 99 12.05 -6.90 -7.06
C LYS A 99 11.68 -6.18 -8.36
N TRP A 100 11.47 -4.87 -8.32
CA TRP A 100 11.25 -4.08 -9.54
C TRP A 100 12.42 -4.17 -10.52
N ALA A 101 13.65 -4.41 -10.01
CA ALA A 101 14.88 -4.56 -10.79
C ALA A 101 15.16 -6.00 -11.26
N ASP A 102 14.30 -6.95 -10.94
CA ASP A 102 14.47 -8.33 -11.42
C ASP A 102 14.34 -8.38 -12.96
N THR A 103 15.00 -9.36 -13.56
CA THR A 103 15.01 -9.53 -15.03
C THR A 103 13.63 -9.91 -15.55
N GLU A 104 13.34 -9.56 -16.79
CA GLU A 104 12.10 -9.95 -17.48
C GLU A 104 11.88 -11.47 -17.44
N THR A 105 12.96 -12.26 -17.62
CA THR A 105 12.91 -13.72 -17.52
C THR A 105 12.34 -14.19 -16.17
N LYS A 106 12.75 -13.56 -15.06
CA LYS A 106 12.21 -13.87 -13.73
C LYS A 106 10.72 -13.57 -13.61
N PHE A 107 10.28 -12.43 -14.18
CA PHE A 107 8.86 -12.09 -14.24
C PHE A 107 8.07 -13.12 -15.04
N ILE A 108 8.57 -13.55 -16.20
CA ILE A 108 7.93 -14.58 -17.04
C ILE A 108 7.84 -15.92 -16.30
N GLN A 109 8.93 -16.37 -15.67
CA GLN A 109 8.94 -17.62 -14.89
C GLN A 109 7.92 -17.57 -13.76
N LYS A 110 7.84 -16.43 -13.04
CA LYS A 110 6.87 -16.24 -11.95
C LYS A 110 5.45 -16.21 -12.48
N THR A 111 5.19 -15.54 -13.59
CA THR A 111 3.88 -15.54 -14.25
C THR A 111 3.43 -16.97 -14.58
N ASN A 112 4.30 -17.77 -15.17
CA ASN A 112 3.96 -19.16 -15.53
C ASN A 112 3.70 -20.05 -14.31
N ALA A 113 4.41 -19.85 -13.21
CA ALA A 113 4.15 -20.54 -11.95
C ALA A 113 2.77 -20.15 -11.37
N LEU A 114 2.45 -18.85 -11.35
CA LEU A 114 1.23 -18.32 -10.76
C LEU A 114 -0.04 -18.62 -11.58
N LYS A 115 0.07 -18.96 -12.87
CA LYS A 115 -1.07 -19.42 -13.70
C LYS A 115 -1.75 -20.68 -13.17
N LYS A 116 -1.11 -21.39 -12.25
CA LYS A 116 -1.66 -22.60 -11.61
C LYS A 116 -2.53 -22.31 -10.38
N SER A 117 -2.59 -21.04 -9.97
CA SER A 117 -3.40 -20.58 -8.84
C SER A 117 -4.79 -20.16 -9.30
N ASP A 118 -5.78 -20.33 -8.45
CA ASP A 118 -7.16 -19.88 -8.71
C ASP A 118 -7.26 -18.38 -8.42
N LEU A 119 -6.56 -17.90 -7.39
CA LEU A 119 -6.50 -16.50 -7.00
C LEU A 119 -5.05 -16.07 -6.73
N VAL A 120 -4.65 -14.94 -7.30
CA VAL A 120 -3.36 -14.31 -7.00
C VAL A 120 -3.59 -12.91 -6.42
N ILE A 121 -3.13 -12.70 -5.20
CA ILE A 121 -3.12 -11.38 -4.55
C ILE A 121 -1.76 -10.74 -4.83
N ILE A 122 -1.74 -9.69 -5.62
CA ILE A 122 -0.50 -8.98 -6.01
C ILE A 122 -0.42 -7.67 -5.26
N SER A 123 0.60 -7.53 -4.41
CA SER A 123 0.87 -6.30 -3.69
C SER A 123 2.11 -5.58 -4.25
N LEU A 124 1.98 -4.27 -4.43
CA LEU A 124 3.01 -3.41 -5.00
C LEU A 124 3.63 -2.57 -3.90
N HIS A 125 4.94 -2.72 -3.70
CA HIS A 125 5.73 -2.15 -2.62
C HIS A 125 6.85 -1.26 -3.14
N GLY A 126 7.42 -0.41 -2.27
CA GLY A 126 8.58 0.41 -2.59
C GLY A 126 8.35 1.38 -3.76
N LEU A 127 7.13 1.87 -3.93
CA LEU A 127 6.76 2.73 -5.05
C LEU A 127 7.36 4.12 -4.92
N SER A 128 7.78 4.69 -6.06
CA SER A 128 8.25 6.07 -6.14
C SER A 128 7.08 7.07 -6.05
N ARG A 129 7.30 8.22 -5.41
CA ARG A 129 6.34 9.33 -5.42
C ARG A 129 6.25 10.04 -6.77
N HIS A 130 7.24 9.86 -7.64
CA HIS A 130 7.42 10.67 -8.85
C HIS A 130 6.71 10.06 -10.06
N ALA A 131 5.78 10.81 -10.64
CA ALA A 131 5.08 10.44 -11.87
C ALA A 131 6.04 10.28 -13.08
N SER A 132 7.09 11.11 -13.15
CA SER A 132 8.12 11.03 -14.21
C SER A 132 8.91 9.72 -14.22
N LYS A 133 8.93 9.00 -13.09
CA LYS A 133 9.55 7.67 -12.96
C LYS A 133 8.52 6.53 -13.10
N GLY A 134 7.32 6.80 -13.61
CA GLY A 134 6.23 5.81 -13.66
C GLY A 134 5.89 5.21 -12.29
N TYR A 135 6.09 5.99 -11.22
CA TYR A 135 5.97 5.54 -9.82
C TYR A 135 6.88 4.36 -9.46
N GLY A 136 7.91 4.06 -10.24
CA GLY A 136 8.80 2.91 -10.06
C GLY A 136 8.21 1.59 -10.54
N ILE A 137 7.03 1.59 -11.15
CA ILE A 137 6.35 0.37 -11.63
C ILE A 137 6.91 -0.02 -13.00
N SER A 138 7.60 -1.15 -13.06
CA SER A 138 8.20 -1.64 -14.30
C SER A 138 7.14 -2.14 -15.30
N ALA A 139 7.49 -2.13 -16.59
CA ALA A 139 6.66 -2.72 -17.64
C ALA A 139 6.47 -4.23 -17.40
N ALA A 140 7.52 -4.94 -17.00
CA ALA A 140 7.46 -6.37 -16.68
C ALA A 140 6.44 -6.69 -15.57
N GLY A 141 6.38 -5.86 -14.51
CA GLY A 141 5.39 -6.03 -13.45
C GLY A 141 3.95 -5.82 -13.93
N ARG A 142 3.71 -4.81 -14.77
CA ARG A 142 2.39 -4.58 -15.39
C ARG A 142 2.00 -5.72 -16.33
N ASN A 143 2.93 -6.19 -17.15
CA ASN A 143 2.72 -7.30 -18.07
C ASN A 143 2.37 -8.61 -17.33
N LEU A 144 3.04 -8.89 -16.19
CA LEU A 144 2.72 -10.05 -15.35
C LEU A 144 1.26 -10.02 -14.92
N ILE A 145 0.77 -8.88 -14.41
CA ILE A 145 -0.62 -8.72 -13.97
C ILE A 145 -1.58 -8.96 -15.14
N SER A 146 -1.34 -8.30 -16.27
CA SER A 146 -2.17 -8.46 -17.47
C SER A 146 -2.19 -9.88 -18.01
N GLN A 147 -1.05 -10.58 -18.00
CA GLN A 147 -0.95 -11.97 -18.47
C GLN A 147 -1.68 -12.97 -17.56
N LEU A 148 -1.65 -12.76 -16.24
CA LEU A 148 -2.43 -13.59 -15.32
C LEU A 148 -3.93 -13.39 -15.53
N GLN A 149 -4.38 -12.14 -15.69
CA GLN A 149 -5.76 -11.82 -15.98
C GLN A 149 -6.23 -12.39 -17.31
N ALA A 150 -5.40 -12.30 -18.37
CA ALA A 150 -5.68 -12.86 -19.69
C ALA A 150 -5.73 -14.41 -19.66
N ALA A 151 -5.00 -15.05 -18.75
CA ALA A 151 -5.03 -16.48 -18.54
C ALA A 151 -6.24 -16.97 -17.72
N GLY A 152 -7.14 -16.06 -17.31
CA GLY A 152 -8.33 -16.38 -16.53
C GLY A 152 -8.11 -16.53 -15.04
N VAL A 153 -6.89 -16.24 -14.54
CA VAL A 153 -6.60 -16.23 -13.10
C VAL A 153 -7.32 -15.08 -12.42
N GLU A 154 -7.95 -15.32 -11.29
CA GLU A 154 -8.48 -14.25 -10.46
C GLU A 154 -7.33 -13.43 -9.88
N VAL A 155 -7.32 -12.12 -10.09
CA VAL A 155 -6.25 -11.23 -9.61
C VAL A 155 -6.83 -10.09 -8.80
N ILE A 156 -6.32 -9.93 -7.58
CA ILE A 156 -6.54 -8.75 -6.74
C ILE A 156 -5.25 -7.94 -6.72
N VAL A 157 -5.30 -6.68 -7.17
CA VAL A 157 -4.16 -5.77 -7.13
C VAL A 157 -4.25 -4.87 -5.90
N VAL A 158 -3.18 -4.82 -5.11
CA VAL A 158 -3.06 -3.97 -3.93
C VAL A 158 -1.90 -3.01 -4.11
N VAL A 159 -2.17 -1.71 -4.01
CA VAL A 159 -1.16 -0.66 -4.19
C VAL A 159 -0.80 -0.03 -2.84
N PHE A 160 0.43 -0.28 -2.37
CA PHE A 160 1.01 0.43 -1.23
C PHE A 160 1.86 1.60 -1.72
N GLY A 161 1.20 2.71 -2.05
CA GLY A 161 1.86 3.89 -2.57
C GLY A 161 0.92 4.92 -3.18
N ASN A 162 1.48 5.75 -4.04
CA ASN A 162 0.77 6.89 -4.62
C ASN A 162 -0.45 6.46 -5.44
N PRO A 163 -1.67 6.90 -5.11
CA PRO A 163 -2.90 6.48 -5.78
C PRO A 163 -2.99 6.91 -7.25
N TYR A 164 -2.22 7.90 -7.70
CA TYR A 164 -2.13 8.23 -9.14
C TYR A 164 -1.56 7.09 -10.00
N SER A 165 -0.89 6.10 -9.38
CA SER A 165 -0.42 4.90 -10.09
C SER A 165 -1.54 3.96 -10.54
N LEU A 166 -2.74 4.10 -10.01
CA LEU A 166 -3.93 3.32 -10.39
C LEU A 166 -4.21 3.36 -11.89
N LYS A 167 -3.85 4.45 -12.57
CA LYS A 167 -3.97 4.58 -14.04
C LYS A 167 -3.27 3.46 -14.83
N PHE A 168 -2.31 2.76 -14.24
CA PHE A 168 -1.65 1.62 -14.88
C PHE A 168 -2.42 0.30 -14.77
N PHE A 169 -3.50 0.29 -14.00
CA PHE A 169 -4.27 -0.91 -13.66
C PHE A 169 -5.76 -0.75 -13.95
N GLU A 170 -6.11 0.11 -14.90
CA GLU A 170 -7.51 0.42 -15.25
C GLU A 170 -8.32 -0.80 -15.69
N ASN A 171 -7.66 -1.82 -16.22
CA ASN A 171 -8.28 -3.07 -16.63
C ASN A 171 -8.37 -4.11 -15.50
N SER A 172 -7.86 -3.82 -14.31
CA SER A 172 -7.95 -4.75 -13.18
C SER A 172 -9.35 -4.72 -12.57
N PRO A 173 -10.05 -5.86 -12.51
CA PRO A 173 -11.43 -5.91 -12.02
C PRO A 173 -11.53 -5.71 -10.50
N THR A 174 -10.44 -5.96 -9.77
CA THR A 174 -10.37 -5.77 -8.32
C THR A 174 -9.06 -5.10 -7.96
N ILE A 175 -9.17 -3.92 -7.34
CA ILE A 175 -8.01 -3.13 -6.94
C ILE A 175 -8.28 -2.37 -5.64
N ALA A 176 -7.32 -2.45 -4.73
CA ALA A 176 -7.34 -1.75 -3.46
C ALA A 176 -6.08 -0.89 -3.26
N VAL A 177 -6.18 0.16 -2.46
CA VAL A 177 -5.11 1.13 -2.20
C VAL A 177 -4.88 1.27 -0.71
N GLY A 178 -3.62 1.07 -0.28
CA GLY A 178 -3.18 1.28 1.10
C GLY A 178 -2.47 2.62 1.31
N TYR A 179 -2.21 3.39 0.22
CA TYR A 179 -1.55 4.70 0.17
C TYR A 179 -0.09 4.69 0.59
N GLU A 180 0.25 4.04 1.67
CA GLU A 180 1.61 3.96 2.20
C GLU A 180 2.04 2.52 2.44
N ASP A 181 3.35 2.29 2.36
CA ASP A 181 3.96 0.96 2.56
C ASP A 181 4.42 0.80 4.01
N THR A 182 3.47 0.93 4.95
CA THR A 182 3.70 0.79 6.39
C THR A 182 3.11 -0.52 6.91
N PRO A 183 3.64 -1.08 8.02
CA PRO A 183 3.05 -2.26 8.65
C PRO A 183 1.56 -2.10 8.97
N TYR A 184 1.14 -0.89 9.37
CA TYR A 184 -0.26 -0.60 9.70
C TYR A 184 -1.17 -0.69 8.46
N ALA A 185 -0.77 -0.06 7.35
CA ALA A 185 -1.51 -0.13 6.08
C ALA A 185 -1.57 -1.57 5.56
N GLN A 186 -0.45 -2.29 5.61
CA GLN A 186 -0.33 -3.67 5.16
C GLN A 186 -1.22 -4.61 5.98
N ASN A 187 -1.21 -4.48 7.30
CA ASN A 187 -2.04 -5.29 8.20
C ASN A 187 -3.53 -4.99 8.03
N ALA A 188 -3.92 -3.72 7.99
CA ALA A 188 -5.31 -3.33 7.77
C ALA A 188 -5.83 -3.84 6.42
N MET A 189 -5.04 -3.71 5.36
CA MET A 189 -5.39 -4.20 4.02
C MET A 189 -5.62 -5.72 4.01
N ALA A 190 -4.72 -6.50 4.61
CA ALA A 190 -4.87 -7.96 4.68
C ALA A 190 -6.15 -8.37 5.43
N GLN A 191 -6.44 -7.71 6.55
CA GLN A 191 -7.67 -7.93 7.31
C GLN A 191 -8.92 -7.61 6.50
N ALA A 192 -8.91 -6.49 5.78
CA ALA A 192 -10.04 -6.04 4.98
C ALA A 192 -10.31 -6.96 3.77
N LEU A 193 -9.28 -7.50 3.14
CA LEU A 193 -9.44 -8.46 2.03
C LEU A 193 -10.19 -9.73 2.47
N PHE A 194 -10.03 -10.16 3.72
CA PHE A 194 -10.75 -11.32 4.27
C PHE A 194 -12.01 -10.95 5.07
N GLY A 195 -12.40 -9.67 5.08
CA GLY A 195 -13.61 -9.21 5.76
C GLY A 195 -13.52 -9.15 7.28
N ALA A 196 -12.31 -9.24 7.87
CA ALA A 196 -12.13 -9.06 9.32
C ALA A 196 -12.37 -7.59 9.74
N ILE A 197 -12.16 -6.66 8.84
CA ILE A 197 -12.59 -5.27 8.92
C ILE A 197 -13.18 -4.86 7.57
N GLY A 198 -14.07 -3.85 7.56
CA GLY A 198 -14.66 -3.33 6.33
C GLY A 198 -13.80 -2.27 5.66
N PHE A 199 -13.81 -2.21 4.33
CA PHE A 199 -13.33 -1.05 3.59
C PHE A 199 -14.27 0.13 3.77
N LYS A 200 -13.73 1.31 4.09
CA LYS A 200 -14.48 2.56 4.30
C LYS A 200 -13.91 3.73 3.50
N GLY A 201 -12.64 3.63 3.12
CA GLY A 201 -11.90 4.69 2.44
C GLY A 201 -12.50 5.09 1.09
N ARG A 202 -12.19 6.33 0.68
CA ARG A 202 -12.55 6.90 -0.61
C ARG A 202 -11.31 7.47 -1.27
N LEU A 203 -11.21 7.35 -2.60
CA LEU A 203 -10.07 7.92 -3.33
C LEU A 203 -10.04 9.44 -3.16
N PRO A 204 -8.93 9.99 -2.68
CA PRO A 204 -8.77 11.44 -2.51
C PRO A 204 -8.43 12.17 -3.81
N ILE A 205 -8.31 11.44 -4.92
CA ILE A 205 -7.91 11.96 -6.23
C ILE A 205 -8.64 11.23 -7.37
N SER A 206 -8.57 11.78 -8.56
CA SER A 206 -8.91 11.06 -9.80
C SER A 206 -7.64 10.61 -10.51
N ALA A 207 -7.61 9.35 -11.02
CA ALA A 207 -6.48 8.77 -11.74
C ALA A 207 -6.97 7.84 -12.85
N GLY A 208 -6.82 8.25 -14.11
CA GLY A 208 -7.39 7.52 -15.24
C GLY A 208 -8.90 7.37 -15.11
N SER A 209 -9.41 6.14 -15.19
CA SER A 209 -10.84 5.83 -15.04
C SER A 209 -11.35 5.93 -13.60
N PHE A 210 -10.48 5.96 -12.60
CA PHE A 210 -10.86 6.09 -11.19
C PHE A 210 -11.17 7.54 -10.84
N LYS A 211 -12.28 7.76 -10.13
CA LYS A 211 -12.79 9.09 -9.81
C LYS A 211 -12.55 9.47 -8.35
N TYR A 212 -12.37 10.76 -8.08
CA TYR A 212 -12.42 11.30 -6.72
C TYR A 212 -13.68 10.83 -5.99
N GLY A 213 -13.51 10.43 -4.73
CA GLY A 213 -14.61 9.92 -3.90
C GLY A 213 -15.02 8.46 -4.20
N GLN A 214 -14.44 7.83 -5.22
CA GLN A 214 -14.72 6.42 -5.54
C GLN A 214 -14.18 5.49 -4.44
N GLY A 215 -14.96 4.46 -4.11
CA GLY A 215 -14.60 3.40 -3.17
C GLY A 215 -15.81 2.56 -2.81
N TYR A 216 -15.59 1.30 -2.54
CA TYR A 216 -16.61 0.35 -2.13
C TYR A 216 -16.53 0.13 -0.62
N ASN A 217 -17.69 0.16 0.05
CA ASN A 217 -17.77 -0.30 1.43
C ASN A 217 -17.96 -1.81 1.43
N THR A 218 -17.26 -2.49 2.33
CA THR A 218 -17.54 -3.89 2.68
C THR A 218 -17.89 -3.96 4.17
N GLN A 219 -18.74 -4.88 4.53
CA GLN A 219 -19.10 -5.16 5.91
C GLN A 219 -18.36 -6.41 6.37
#